data_64625f7b2cf2812780f9c2a9fdb1aef3
#
_entry.id   64625f7b2cf2812780f9c2a9fdb1aef3
#
_cell.length_a   1.000
_cell.length_b   1.000
_cell.length_c   1.000
_cell.angle_alpha   90.00
_cell.angle_beta   90.00
_cell.angle_gamma   90.00
#
_symmetry.space_group_name_H-M   'P 1'
#
loop_
_entity.id
_entity.type
_entity.pdbx_description
1 polymer ?
#
loop_
_entity_poly.entity_id
_entity_poly.type
_entity_poly.pdbx_seq_one_letter_code
_entity_poly.pdbx_strand_id
1 'polypeptide(L)'
;MKKEILEWVVAIAVAIALIALITKFVGKSYSIKGDSMDPTLKDGERVVVNIIGYKLGGVEKGNVIVFHANKKDDYVKRVIGTPGDSVEYKNDTLYVNGKKQSEPYLNYNEKRKQTEYITGSFKTKNLPNANPQSNVIPKGKYLSLIHIWR
;
A
#
# COMPACT_ATOMS: atom_id res chain seq x y z
N MET A 1 32.57 22.31 35.94
CA MET A 1 33.00 22.46 34.53
C MET A 1 33.20 21.14 33.81
N LYS A 2 34.20 20.30 34.17
CA LYS A 2 34.44 18.99 33.44
C LYS A 2 33.24 18.04 33.50
N LYS A 3 32.53 17.96 34.63
CA LYS A 3 31.38 17.08 34.82
C LYS A 3 30.15 17.55 34.00
N GLU A 4 29.91 18.86 34.00
CA GLU A 4 28.84 19.46 33.20
C GLU A 4 29.07 19.28 31.69
N ILE A 5 30.35 19.45 31.23
CA ILE A 5 30.67 19.24 29.83
C ILE A 5 30.44 17.77 29.46
N LEU A 6 30.81 16.80 30.34
CA LEU A 6 30.55 15.39 30.10
C LEU A 6 29.04 15.08 30.00
N GLU A 7 28.22 15.65 30.86
CA GLU A 7 26.76 15.47 30.84
C GLU A 7 26.16 15.98 29.52
N TRP A 8 26.60 17.14 29.04
CA TRP A 8 26.17 17.67 27.74
C TRP A 8 26.63 16.79 26.55
N VAL A 9 27.86 16.29 26.58
CA VAL A 9 28.38 15.39 25.53
C VAL A 9 27.57 14.09 25.48
N VAL A 10 27.27 13.51 26.64
CA VAL A 10 26.43 12.31 26.73
C VAL A 10 25.00 12.59 26.22
N ALA A 11 24.40 13.69 26.62
CA ALA A 11 23.05 14.06 26.16
C ALA A 11 22.99 14.23 24.63
N ILE A 12 23.99 14.90 24.05
CA ILE A 12 24.08 15.07 22.60
C ILE A 12 24.29 13.73 21.89
N ALA A 13 25.15 12.87 22.42
CA ALA A 13 25.41 11.53 21.85
C ALA A 13 24.14 10.67 21.88
N VAL A 14 23.38 10.68 22.97
CA VAL A 14 22.08 9.99 23.10
C VAL A 14 21.06 10.55 22.10
N ALA A 15 20.96 11.88 21.98
CA ALA A 15 20.05 12.51 21.01
C ALA A 15 20.38 12.11 19.57
N ILE A 16 21.66 12.11 19.19
CA ILE A 16 22.10 11.68 17.86
C ILE A 16 21.79 10.19 17.64
N ALA A 17 22.02 9.33 18.63
CA ALA A 17 21.73 7.91 18.56
C ALA A 17 20.22 7.66 18.39
N LEU A 18 19.37 8.39 19.12
CA LEU A 18 17.90 8.33 18.99
C LEU A 18 17.42 8.80 17.60
N ILE A 19 17.96 9.92 17.10
CA ILE A 19 17.64 10.40 15.75
C ILE A 19 18.05 9.37 14.70
N ALA A 20 19.23 8.81 14.78
CA ALA A 20 19.71 7.77 13.87
C ALA A 20 18.84 6.50 13.94
N LEU A 21 18.39 6.12 15.14
CA LEU A 21 17.47 5.01 15.33
C LEU A 21 16.10 5.30 14.67
N ILE A 22 15.53 6.46 14.95
CA ILE A 22 14.24 6.88 14.39
C ILE A 22 14.32 6.94 12.86
N THR A 23 15.32 7.59 12.28
CA THR A 23 15.46 7.70 10.82
C THR A 23 15.68 6.35 10.13
N LYS A 24 16.33 5.41 10.79
CA LYS A 24 16.54 4.05 10.29
C LYS A 24 15.24 3.21 10.31
N PHE A 25 14.34 3.48 11.25
CA PHE A 25 13.15 2.66 11.48
C PHE A 25 11.83 3.31 11.06
N VAL A 26 11.75 4.66 11.05
CA VAL A 26 10.49 5.38 10.73
C VAL A 26 10.22 5.49 9.22
N GLY A 27 11.13 5.04 8.38
CA GLY A 27 10.77 4.80 7.00
C GLY A 27 11.30 5.81 5.99
N LYS A 28 11.21 5.40 4.73
CA LYS A 28 11.58 6.21 3.58
C LYS A 28 10.40 7.13 3.21
N SER A 29 10.72 8.37 2.88
CA SER A 29 9.77 9.30 2.28
C SER A 29 9.75 9.10 0.77
N TYR A 30 8.55 9.04 0.20
CA TYR A 30 8.31 8.96 -1.23
C TYR A 30 7.45 10.14 -1.69
N SER A 31 7.75 10.67 -2.89
CA SER A 31 6.88 11.62 -3.56
C SER A 31 5.98 10.88 -4.54
N ILE A 32 4.68 11.10 -4.40
CA ILE A 32 3.68 10.50 -5.28
C ILE A 32 3.75 11.16 -6.65
N LYS A 33 3.74 10.35 -7.70
CA LYS A 33 3.64 10.80 -9.08
C LYS A 33 2.42 10.18 -9.75
N GLY A 34 1.58 11.04 -10.30
CA GLY A 34 0.33 10.66 -10.95
C GLY A 34 -0.84 10.54 -9.99
N ASP A 35 -2.00 10.37 -10.57
CA ASP A 35 -3.31 10.45 -9.94
C ASP A 35 -3.98 9.08 -9.72
N SER A 36 -3.23 7.98 -9.95
CA SER A 36 -3.78 6.62 -9.91
C SER A 36 -4.34 6.19 -8.55
N MET A 37 -4.02 6.91 -7.48
CA MET A 37 -4.53 6.69 -6.13
C MET A 37 -5.42 7.83 -5.62
N ASP A 38 -5.82 8.76 -6.51
CA ASP A 38 -6.76 9.84 -6.16
C ASP A 38 -8.13 9.24 -5.73
N PRO A 39 -8.79 9.75 -4.70
CA PRO A 39 -8.45 10.89 -3.86
C PRO A 39 -7.58 10.54 -2.62
N THR A 40 -7.21 9.27 -2.43
CA THR A 40 -6.45 8.82 -1.24
C THR A 40 -5.05 9.42 -1.20
N LEU A 41 -4.39 9.49 -2.36
CA LEU A 41 -3.07 10.10 -2.55
C LEU A 41 -3.07 10.87 -3.87
N LYS A 42 -2.62 12.13 -3.81
CA LYS A 42 -2.59 13.05 -4.95
C LYS A 42 -1.18 13.20 -5.50
N ASP A 43 -1.10 13.60 -6.77
CA ASP A 43 0.17 13.94 -7.39
C ASP A 43 0.92 15.02 -6.60
N GLY A 44 2.23 14.85 -6.43
CA GLY A 44 3.09 15.77 -5.67
C GLY A 44 3.09 15.58 -4.15
N GLU A 45 2.16 14.82 -3.58
CA GLU A 45 2.15 14.56 -2.14
C GLU A 45 3.37 13.74 -1.70
N ARG A 46 3.78 13.96 -0.45
CA ARG A 46 4.84 13.18 0.21
C ARG A 46 4.24 12.23 1.23
N VAL A 47 4.63 10.97 1.13
CA VAL A 47 4.22 9.92 2.06
C VAL A 47 5.44 9.35 2.78
N VAL A 48 5.22 8.94 4.03
CA VAL A 48 6.22 8.20 4.82
C VAL A 48 5.75 6.76 4.96
N VAL A 49 6.59 5.82 4.54
CA VAL A 49 6.27 4.39 4.62
C VAL A 49 6.59 3.86 6.01
N ASN A 50 5.59 3.25 6.66
CA ASN A 50 5.76 2.61 7.96
C ASN A 50 6.43 1.23 7.80
N ILE A 51 7.76 1.21 7.81
CA ILE A 51 8.55 -0.03 7.66
C ILE A 51 8.40 -0.93 8.88
N ILE A 52 8.29 -0.37 10.09
CA ILE A 52 8.15 -1.15 11.33
C ILE A 52 6.81 -1.90 11.33
N GLY A 53 5.73 -1.19 11.02
CA GLY A 53 4.40 -1.80 10.92
C GLY A 53 4.37 -2.97 9.94
N TYR A 54 5.00 -2.79 8.78
CA TYR A 54 5.13 -3.86 7.78
C TYR A 54 5.94 -5.06 8.31
N LYS A 55 7.08 -4.83 8.98
CA LYS A 55 7.93 -5.91 9.50
C LYS A 55 7.29 -6.70 10.63
N LEU A 56 6.47 -6.06 11.45
CA LEU A 56 5.82 -6.70 12.62
C LEU A 56 4.45 -7.27 12.29
N GLY A 57 3.65 -6.56 11.50
CA GLY A 57 2.26 -6.92 11.18
C GLY A 57 2.06 -7.53 9.79
N GLY A 58 3.05 -7.37 8.89
CA GLY A 58 2.90 -7.79 7.49
C GLY A 58 2.02 -6.85 6.67
N VAL A 59 1.47 -7.39 5.59
CA VAL A 59 0.57 -6.68 4.67
C VAL A 59 -0.84 -7.19 4.83
N GLU A 60 -1.77 -6.29 5.13
CA GLU A 60 -3.19 -6.59 5.29
C GLU A 60 -4.03 -6.00 4.15
N LYS A 61 -5.25 -6.52 3.99
CA LYS A 61 -6.24 -5.95 3.07
C LYS A 61 -6.58 -4.52 3.45
N GLY A 62 -6.71 -3.65 2.45
CA GLY A 62 -6.92 -2.22 2.64
C GLY A 62 -5.66 -1.39 2.79
N ASN A 63 -4.51 -2.00 3.11
CA ASN A 63 -3.26 -1.27 3.20
C ASN A 63 -2.89 -0.66 1.84
N VAL A 64 -2.40 0.58 1.88
CA VAL A 64 -1.72 1.20 0.75
C VAL A 64 -0.24 0.87 0.88
N ILE A 65 0.32 0.24 -0.14
CA ILE A 65 1.71 -0.21 -0.16
C ILE A 65 2.50 0.52 -1.24
N VAL A 66 3.79 0.73 -0.97
CA VAL A 66 4.78 1.15 -1.94
C VAL A 66 5.68 -0.05 -2.24
N PHE A 67 5.87 -0.38 -3.50
CA PHE A 67 6.73 -1.49 -3.89
C PHE A 67 7.52 -1.17 -5.16
N HIS A 68 8.68 -1.79 -5.29
CA HIS A 68 9.51 -1.67 -6.48
C HIS A 68 8.87 -2.45 -7.64
N ALA A 69 8.29 -1.75 -8.61
CA ALA A 69 7.72 -2.36 -9.81
C ALA A 69 8.83 -2.86 -10.75
N ASN A 70 9.92 -2.11 -10.79
CA ASN A 70 11.16 -2.46 -11.51
C ASN A 70 12.35 -1.73 -10.85
N LYS A 71 13.54 -1.77 -11.48
CA LYS A 71 14.76 -1.13 -10.93
C LYS A 71 14.71 0.40 -10.85
N LYS A 72 13.75 1.03 -11.52
CA LYS A 72 13.66 2.51 -11.65
C LYS A 72 12.39 3.08 -11.00
N ASP A 73 11.31 2.31 -10.96
CA ASP A 73 9.98 2.81 -10.62
C ASP A 73 9.42 2.12 -9.37
N ASP A 74 8.96 2.94 -8.44
CA ASP A 74 8.17 2.53 -7.29
C ASP A 74 6.70 2.83 -7.57
N TYR A 75 5.85 1.84 -7.33
CA TYR A 75 4.40 1.98 -7.50
C TYR A 75 3.70 1.99 -6.15
N VAL A 76 2.63 2.78 -6.09
CA VAL A 76 1.72 2.84 -4.94
C VAL A 76 0.40 2.20 -5.35
N LYS A 77 -0.07 1.23 -4.56
CA LYS A 77 -1.30 0.48 -4.82
C LYS A 77 -1.99 0.15 -3.51
N ARG A 78 -3.31 -0.13 -3.57
CA ARG A 78 -4.06 -0.66 -2.43
C ARG A 78 -4.17 -2.17 -2.53
N VAL A 79 -3.86 -2.86 -1.43
CA VAL A 79 -4.04 -4.31 -1.30
C VAL A 79 -5.51 -4.63 -1.12
N ILE A 80 -6.05 -5.48 -1.97
CA ILE A 80 -7.45 -5.95 -1.92
C ILE A 80 -7.56 -7.43 -1.59
N GLY A 81 -6.46 -8.18 -1.72
CA GLY A 81 -6.40 -9.59 -1.38
C GLY A 81 -5.01 -10.03 -0.95
N THR A 82 -4.96 -10.92 0.02
CA THR A 82 -3.76 -11.51 0.61
C THR A 82 -3.64 -12.99 0.22
N PRO A 83 -2.49 -13.65 0.44
CA PRO A 83 -2.32 -15.08 0.13
C PRO A 83 -3.45 -15.93 0.70
N GLY A 84 -4.04 -16.79 -0.14
CA GLY A 84 -5.17 -17.66 0.23
C GLY A 84 -6.56 -17.03 0.04
N ASP A 85 -6.67 -15.73 -0.18
CA ASP A 85 -7.96 -15.10 -0.48
C ASP A 85 -8.40 -15.42 -1.92
N SER A 86 -9.70 -15.61 -2.09
CA SER A 86 -10.38 -15.60 -3.38
C SER A 86 -10.98 -14.22 -3.60
N VAL A 87 -10.57 -13.53 -4.68
CA VAL A 87 -11.07 -12.20 -5.02
C VAL A 87 -11.85 -12.27 -6.32
N GLU A 88 -13.01 -11.67 -6.31
CA GLU A 88 -13.88 -11.52 -7.47
C GLU A 88 -14.47 -10.12 -7.51
N TYR A 89 -14.40 -9.46 -8.66
CA TYR A 89 -15.19 -8.29 -8.98
C TYR A 89 -16.36 -8.67 -9.88
N LYS A 90 -17.52 -8.14 -9.55
CA LYS A 90 -18.75 -8.23 -10.38
C LYS A 90 -19.32 -6.83 -10.52
N ASN A 91 -19.20 -6.26 -11.71
CA ASN A 91 -19.72 -4.92 -12.02
C ASN A 91 -19.34 -3.90 -10.93
N ASP A 92 -18.04 -3.71 -10.72
CA ASP A 92 -17.44 -2.85 -9.69
C ASP A 92 -17.72 -3.24 -8.23
N THR A 93 -18.36 -4.36 -7.97
CA THR A 93 -18.56 -4.84 -6.59
C THR A 93 -17.49 -5.86 -6.22
N LEU A 94 -16.71 -5.56 -5.18
CA LEU A 94 -15.68 -6.44 -4.66
C LEU A 94 -16.26 -7.53 -3.76
N TYR A 95 -15.86 -8.77 -4.03
CA TYR A 95 -16.10 -9.93 -3.16
C TYR A 95 -14.76 -10.56 -2.77
N VAL A 96 -14.54 -10.76 -1.48
CA VAL A 96 -13.38 -11.50 -0.95
C VAL A 96 -13.91 -12.71 -0.18
N ASN A 97 -13.47 -13.89 -0.58
CA ASN A 97 -13.94 -15.16 -0.02
C ASN A 97 -15.48 -15.29 -0.06
N GLY A 98 -16.07 -14.82 -1.15
CA GLY A 98 -17.52 -14.84 -1.38
C GLY A 98 -18.32 -13.78 -0.60
N LYS A 99 -17.68 -12.97 0.24
CA LYS A 99 -18.33 -11.90 1.01
C LYS A 99 -18.12 -10.55 0.33
N LYS A 100 -19.20 -9.81 0.13
CA LYS A 100 -19.15 -8.43 -0.37
C LYS A 100 -18.32 -7.55 0.57
N GLN A 101 -17.40 -6.78 0.01
CA GLN A 101 -16.58 -5.80 0.72
C GLN A 101 -17.03 -4.38 0.37
N SER A 102 -16.94 -3.48 1.33
CA SER A 102 -17.17 -2.05 1.10
C SER A 102 -15.86 -1.38 0.70
N GLU A 103 -15.93 -0.53 -0.33
CA GLU A 103 -14.80 0.23 -0.84
C GLU A 103 -15.09 1.75 -0.80
N PRO A 104 -15.25 2.34 0.40
CA PRO A 104 -15.65 3.75 0.54
C PRO A 104 -14.63 4.71 -0.10
N TYR A 105 -13.39 4.29 -0.26
CA TYR A 105 -12.34 5.04 -0.95
C TYR A 105 -12.59 5.21 -2.46
N LEU A 106 -13.50 4.44 -3.07
CA LEU A 106 -13.90 4.58 -4.47
C LEU A 106 -15.11 5.48 -4.69
N ASN A 107 -15.82 5.90 -3.65
CA ASN A 107 -17.06 6.70 -3.76
C ASN A 107 -16.86 8.00 -4.56
N TYR A 108 -15.68 8.60 -4.47
CA TYR A 108 -15.32 9.79 -5.24
C TYR A 108 -15.14 9.48 -6.73
N ASN A 109 -14.49 8.39 -7.03
CA ASN A 109 -14.20 7.94 -8.39
C ASN A 109 -15.46 7.45 -9.09
N GLU A 110 -16.37 6.76 -8.36
CA GLU A 110 -17.67 6.33 -8.87
C GLU A 110 -18.53 7.50 -9.36
N LYS A 111 -18.51 8.63 -8.64
CA LYS A 111 -19.24 9.85 -9.04
C LYS A 111 -18.66 10.56 -10.26
N ARG A 112 -17.43 10.27 -10.62
CA ARG A 112 -16.66 10.94 -11.69
C ARG A 112 -16.23 10.01 -12.83
N LYS A 113 -16.64 8.75 -12.78
CA LYS A 113 -16.29 7.78 -13.81
C LYS A 113 -16.83 8.23 -15.17
N GLN A 114 -16.00 8.08 -16.18
CA GLN A 114 -16.34 8.36 -17.59
C GLN A 114 -16.71 7.09 -18.36
N THR A 115 -16.54 5.93 -17.72
CA THR A 115 -16.84 4.61 -18.25
C THR A 115 -17.95 3.96 -17.46
N GLU A 116 -18.57 2.92 -18.00
CA GLU A 116 -19.64 2.17 -17.33
C GLU A 116 -19.13 1.56 -16.00
N TYR A 117 -17.88 1.10 -15.98
CA TYR A 117 -17.26 0.48 -14.81
C TYR A 117 -15.90 1.10 -14.49
N ILE A 118 -15.54 1.14 -13.19
CA ILE A 118 -14.19 1.52 -12.72
C ILE A 118 -13.25 0.32 -12.82
N THR A 119 -13.69 -0.84 -12.33
CA THR A 119 -12.87 -2.07 -12.26
C THR A 119 -13.43 -3.15 -13.19
N GLY A 120 -14.74 -3.15 -13.42
CA GLY A 120 -15.43 -4.16 -14.23
C GLY A 120 -15.62 -5.48 -13.49
N SER A 121 -15.41 -6.58 -14.21
CA SER A 121 -15.62 -7.93 -13.68
C SER A 121 -14.42 -8.83 -13.96
N PHE A 122 -13.88 -9.44 -12.91
CA PHE A 122 -12.82 -10.47 -13.01
C PHE A 122 -12.80 -11.41 -11.80
N LYS A 123 -12.08 -12.51 -11.92
CA LYS A 123 -11.77 -13.46 -10.82
C LYS A 123 -10.27 -13.63 -10.67
N THR A 124 -9.80 -13.99 -9.47
CA THR A 124 -8.38 -14.21 -9.18
C THR A 124 -7.70 -15.09 -10.21
N LYS A 125 -8.33 -16.20 -10.61
CA LYS A 125 -7.79 -17.17 -11.59
C LYS A 125 -7.55 -16.59 -12.99
N ASN A 126 -8.19 -15.48 -13.33
CA ASN A 126 -8.09 -14.84 -14.65
C ASN A 126 -6.98 -13.79 -14.71
N LEU A 127 -6.31 -13.54 -13.58
CA LEU A 127 -5.27 -12.52 -13.49
C LEU A 127 -3.92 -13.04 -13.98
N PRO A 128 -3.05 -12.16 -14.49
CA PRO A 128 -1.66 -12.52 -14.82
C PRO A 128 -0.96 -13.13 -13.60
N ASN A 129 -0.20 -14.21 -13.82
CA ASN A 129 0.53 -14.94 -12.78
C ASN A 129 -0.35 -15.58 -11.68
N ALA A 130 -1.66 -15.66 -11.87
CA ALA A 130 -2.54 -16.48 -11.05
C ALA A 130 -2.42 -17.97 -11.45
N ASN A 131 -2.88 -18.87 -10.56
CA ASN A 131 -3.06 -20.27 -10.93
C ASN A 131 -4.43 -20.43 -11.63
N PRO A 132 -4.51 -20.79 -12.92
CA PRO A 132 -5.79 -20.91 -13.63
C PRO A 132 -6.73 -21.98 -13.05
N GLN A 133 -6.18 -22.96 -12.32
CA GLN A 133 -6.93 -24.03 -11.68
C GLN A 133 -7.41 -23.67 -10.26
N SER A 134 -6.94 -22.54 -9.71
CA SER A 134 -7.26 -22.11 -8.35
C SER A 134 -7.73 -20.67 -8.34
N ASN A 135 -8.89 -20.42 -7.73
CA ASN A 135 -9.41 -19.05 -7.60
C ASN A 135 -8.88 -18.34 -6.35
N VAL A 136 -7.72 -18.73 -5.82
CA VAL A 136 -7.09 -18.10 -4.65
C VAL A 136 -5.74 -17.49 -5.02
N ILE A 137 -5.38 -16.45 -4.28
CA ILE A 137 -4.08 -15.78 -4.41
C ILE A 137 -2.99 -16.74 -3.91
N PRO A 138 -1.96 -17.02 -4.70
CA PRO A 138 -0.88 -17.91 -4.31
C PRO A 138 -0.09 -17.41 -3.10
N LYS A 139 0.55 -18.33 -2.37
CA LYS A 139 1.45 -17.99 -1.25
C LYS A 139 2.53 -17.01 -1.69
N GLY A 140 2.78 -15.98 -0.89
CA GLY A 140 3.78 -14.94 -1.16
C GLY A 140 3.37 -13.91 -2.21
N LYS A 141 2.12 -13.97 -2.72
CA LYS A 141 1.58 -12.96 -3.65
C LYS A 141 0.45 -12.18 -3.02
N TYR A 142 0.28 -10.95 -3.47
CA TYR A 142 -0.78 -10.04 -3.06
C TYR A 142 -1.49 -9.52 -4.29
N LEU A 143 -2.80 -9.28 -4.17
CA LEU A 143 -3.56 -8.61 -5.20
C LEU A 143 -3.76 -7.16 -4.80
N SER A 144 -3.35 -6.24 -5.67
CA SER A 144 -3.50 -4.81 -5.44
C SER A 144 -4.09 -4.12 -6.66
N LEU A 145 -4.83 -3.03 -6.43
CA LEU A 145 -5.45 -2.20 -7.46
C LEU A 145 -5.11 -0.73 -7.28
N ILE A 146 -5.35 0.03 -8.36
CA ILE A 146 -5.41 1.49 -8.37
C ILE A 146 -6.85 1.95 -8.20
N HIS A 147 -7.04 3.23 -7.84
CA HIS A 147 -8.37 3.79 -7.58
C HIS A 147 -9.05 4.35 -8.82
N ILE A 148 -8.32 4.57 -9.89
CA ILE A 148 -8.87 5.09 -11.14
C ILE A 148 -8.54 4.18 -12.31
N TRP A 149 -9.45 4.13 -13.24
CA TRP A 149 -9.28 3.53 -14.55
C TRP A 149 -9.08 4.64 -15.59
N ARG A 150 -8.06 4.49 -16.41
CA ARG A 150 -7.86 5.31 -17.62
C ARG A 150 -8.25 4.54 -18.84
#